data_7e3847d52b07b158138d4ec9b5bb8a7b
#
_entry.id   7e3847d52b07b158138d4ec9b5bb8a7b
#
_cell.length_a   1.000
_cell.length_b   1.000
_cell.length_c   1.000
_cell.angle_alpha   90.00
_cell.angle_beta   90.00
_cell.angle_gamma   90.00
#
_symmetry.space_group_name_H-M   'P 1'
#
loop_
_entity.id
_entity.type
_entity.pdbx_description
1 polymer ?
#
loop_
_entity_poly.entity_id
_entity_poly.type
_entity_poly.pdbx_seq_one_letter_code
_entity_poly.pdbx_strand_id
1 'polypeptide(L)'
;MHSEIRGLSSGDIWDYENGFYWFSDRTRIAKLMAHLAIYEQIVKLPGDIIEFGVYKAASLIRFLTFRNILENDFSRKIVGFDAFGKFPQNLSNIDSDFGFITEFEEQGGEGCLYLKSQIF
;
A
#
# COMPACT_ATOMS: atom_id res chain seq x y z
N MET A 1 9.47 -19.08 13.09
CA MET A 1 9.04 -17.87 13.83
C MET A 1 8.11 -17.04 12.94
N HIS A 2 6.97 -16.64 13.47
CA HIS A 2 6.02 -15.80 12.73
C HIS A 2 6.24 -14.35 13.08
N SER A 3 6.09 -13.49 12.07
CA SER A 3 6.12 -12.03 12.25
C SER A 3 4.70 -11.52 12.45
N GLU A 4 4.56 -10.48 13.23
CA GLU A 4 3.27 -9.84 13.48
C GLU A 4 3.34 -8.36 13.13
N ILE A 5 2.35 -7.88 12.38
CA ILE A 5 2.17 -6.47 12.01
C ILE A 5 0.70 -6.10 12.20
N ARG A 6 0.44 -5.15 13.09
CA ARG A 6 -0.91 -4.62 13.33
C ARG A 6 -1.95 -5.71 13.65
N GLY A 7 -1.56 -6.69 14.43
CA GLY A 7 -2.45 -7.80 14.80
C GLY A 7 -2.61 -8.88 13.73
N LEU A 8 -1.94 -8.76 12.59
CA LEU A 8 -1.91 -9.78 11.55
C LEU A 8 -0.63 -10.60 11.67
N SER A 9 -0.75 -11.91 11.67
CA SER A 9 0.38 -12.84 11.79
C SER A 9 0.73 -13.46 10.45
N SER A 10 2.03 -13.54 10.14
CA SER A 10 2.49 -14.24 8.94
C SER A 10 2.18 -15.73 8.94
N GLY A 11 1.86 -16.31 10.11
CA GLY A 11 1.40 -17.68 10.22
C GLY A 11 0.03 -17.94 9.60
N ASP A 12 -0.79 -16.90 9.49
CA ASP A 12 -2.19 -16.99 9.02
C ASP A 12 -2.36 -16.55 7.56
N ILE A 13 -1.28 -16.49 6.81
CA ILE A 13 -1.29 -15.92 5.43
C ILE A 13 -2.30 -16.63 4.51
N TRP A 14 -2.46 -17.94 4.65
CA TRP A 14 -3.42 -18.69 3.85
C TRP A 14 -4.87 -18.31 4.14
N ASP A 15 -5.18 -18.04 5.39
CA ASP A 15 -6.51 -17.60 5.79
C ASP A 15 -6.80 -16.19 5.28
N TYR A 16 -5.80 -15.29 5.29
CA TYR A 16 -5.94 -13.95 4.72
C TYR A 16 -6.13 -13.98 3.22
N GLU A 17 -5.37 -14.81 2.51
CA GLU A 17 -5.52 -14.97 1.06
C GLU A 17 -6.90 -15.50 0.70
N ASN A 18 -7.35 -16.57 1.35
CA ASN A 18 -8.68 -17.14 1.14
C ASN A 18 -9.77 -16.13 1.48
N GLY A 19 -9.68 -15.47 2.63
CA GLY A 19 -10.62 -14.44 3.05
C GLY A 19 -10.70 -13.27 2.07
N PHE A 20 -9.56 -12.86 1.51
CA PHE A 20 -9.52 -11.84 0.48
C PHE A 20 -10.33 -12.27 -0.76
N TYR A 21 -10.16 -13.49 -1.25
CA TYR A 21 -10.89 -13.97 -2.42
C TYR A 21 -12.39 -14.20 -2.14
N TRP A 22 -12.72 -14.66 -0.93
CA TRP A 22 -14.12 -14.93 -0.58
C TRP A 22 -14.94 -13.64 -0.40
N PHE A 23 -14.35 -12.60 0.15
CA PHE A 23 -15.06 -11.39 0.59
C PHE A 23 -14.76 -10.13 -0.21
N SER A 24 -13.72 -10.13 -1.06
CA SER A 24 -13.42 -8.98 -1.89
C SER A 24 -14.45 -8.80 -2.99
N ASP A 25 -14.78 -7.55 -3.26
CA ASP A 25 -15.46 -7.21 -4.49
C ASP A 25 -14.47 -7.17 -5.67
N ARG A 26 -15.03 -7.11 -6.87
CA ARG A 26 -14.25 -7.10 -8.11
C ARG A 26 -13.27 -5.93 -8.22
N THR A 27 -13.53 -4.82 -7.54
CA THR A 27 -12.68 -3.62 -7.65
C THR A 27 -11.32 -3.83 -7.02
N ARG A 28 -11.22 -4.65 -5.99
CA ARG A 28 -9.95 -4.98 -5.33
C ARG A 28 -9.00 -5.72 -6.26
N ILE A 29 -9.52 -6.72 -6.94
CA ILE A 29 -8.72 -7.51 -7.90
C ILE A 29 -8.47 -6.69 -9.17
N ALA A 30 -9.43 -5.93 -9.66
CA ALA A 30 -9.25 -5.05 -10.80
C ALA A 30 -8.14 -4.03 -10.58
N LYS A 31 -8.01 -3.49 -9.37
CA LYS A 31 -6.92 -2.58 -9.01
C LYS A 31 -5.56 -3.27 -9.05
N LEU A 32 -5.47 -4.50 -8.56
CA LEU A 32 -4.25 -5.31 -8.66
C LEU A 32 -3.86 -5.53 -10.11
N MET A 33 -4.82 -5.90 -10.95
CA MET A 33 -4.59 -6.12 -12.39
C MET A 33 -4.15 -4.83 -13.10
N ALA A 34 -4.75 -3.69 -12.78
CA ALA A 34 -4.36 -2.40 -13.33
C ALA A 34 -2.92 -2.02 -12.95
N HIS A 35 -2.52 -2.21 -11.71
CA HIS A 35 -1.15 -1.97 -11.26
C HIS A 35 -0.16 -2.89 -11.97
N LEU A 36 -0.51 -4.17 -12.18
CA LEU A 36 0.32 -5.09 -12.94
C LEU A 36 0.48 -4.62 -14.38
N ALA A 37 -0.59 -4.24 -15.04
CA ALA A 37 -0.55 -3.73 -16.42
C ALA A 37 0.36 -2.50 -16.56
N ILE A 38 0.30 -1.59 -15.60
CA ILE A 38 1.19 -0.42 -15.55
C ILE A 38 2.64 -0.87 -15.37
N TYR A 39 2.90 -1.79 -14.45
CA TYR A 39 4.26 -2.27 -14.19
C TYR A 39 4.86 -2.95 -15.42
N GLU A 40 4.11 -3.77 -16.12
CA GLU A 40 4.57 -4.45 -17.35
C GLU A 40 5.02 -3.46 -18.43
N GLN A 41 4.41 -2.28 -18.48
CA GLN A 41 4.81 -1.25 -19.44
C GLN A 41 6.18 -0.64 -19.14
N ILE A 42 6.61 -0.63 -17.90
CA ILE A 42 7.87 0.01 -17.49
C ILE A 42 9.05 -0.97 -17.38
N VAL A 43 8.82 -2.27 -17.44
CA VAL A 43 9.87 -3.29 -17.28
C VAL A 43 11.06 -3.06 -18.20
N LYS A 44 10.84 -2.60 -19.43
CA LYS A 44 11.90 -2.31 -20.41
C LYS A 44 12.40 -0.87 -20.39
N LEU A 45 11.88 -0.05 -19.48
CA LEU A 45 12.27 1.36 -19.38
C LEU A 45 13.21 1.56 -18.18
N PRO A 46 14.26 2.37 -18.31
CA PRO A 46 15.08 2.72 -17.18
C PRO A 46 14.34 3.68 -16.26
N GLY A 47 14.69 3.67 -14.98
CA GLY A 47 14.16 4.61 -14.00
C GLY A 47 13.57 3.91 -12.78
N ASP A 48 13.24 4.74 -11.81
CA ASP A 48 12.73 4.31 -10.51
C ASP A 48 11.22 4.56 -10.41
N ILE A 49 10.59 3.92 -9.44
CA ILE A 49 9.19 4.14 -9.12
C ILE A 49 9.09 5.02 -7.88
N ILE A 50 8.30 6.08 -7.98
CA ILE A 50 8.04 7.00 -6.87
C ILE A 50 6.54 7.02 -6.61
N GLU A 51 6.15 6.80 -5.36
CA GLU A 51 4.76 6.88 -4.92
C GLU A 51 4.59 8.00 -3.91
N PHE A 52 3.66 8.90 -4.16
CA PHE A 52 3.24 9.93 -3.22
C PHE A 52 1.92 9.51 -2.57
N GLY A 53 1.88 9.55 -1.22
CA GLY A 53 0.71 9.10 -0.48
C GLY A 53 0.69 7.58 -0.32
N VAL A 54 1.56 7.07 0.55
CA VAL A 54 1.79 5.62 0.71
C VAL A 54 0.72 4.95 1.56
N TYR A 55 0.18 5.65 2.54
CA TYR A 55 -0.80 5.14 3.52
C TYR A 55 -0.30 3.82 4.17
N LYS A 56 -1.02 2.71 4.02
CA LYS A 56 -0.64 1.39 4.56
C LYS A 56 0.32 0.61 3.64
N ALA A 57 0.90 1.28 2.68
CA ALA A 57 1.89 0.74 1.75
C ALA A 57 1.39 -0.40 0.84
N ALA A 58 0.09 -0.60 0.68
CA ALA A 58 -0.44 -1.70 -0.14
C ALA A 58 0.05 -1.62 -1.59
N SER A 59 -0.03 -0.46 -2.23
CA SER A 59 0.47 -0.25 -3.60
C SER A 59 1.99 -0.38 -3.67
N LEU A 60 2.70 0.19 -2.72
CA LEU A 60 4.17 0.15 -2.67
C LEU A 60 4.68 -1.28 -2.55
N ILE A 61 4.10 -2.07 -1.66
CA ILE A 61 4.43 -3.49 -1.48
C ILE A 61 4.08 -4.28 -2.74
N ARG A 62 2.97 -3.97 -3.38
CA ARG A 62 2.55 -4.60 -4.63
C ARG A 62 3.59 -4.37 -5.73
N PHE A 63 4.10 -3.16 -5.89
CA PHE A 63 5.16 -2.86 -6.85
C PHE A 63 6.49 -3.51 -6.49
N LEU A 64 6.85 -3.59 -5.21
CA LEU A 64 8.01 -4.36 -4.76
C LEU A 64 7.88 -5.85 -5.15
N THR A 65 6.70 -6.41 -4.98
CA THR A 65 6.42 -7.79 -5.36
C THR A 65 6.52 -7.99 -6.87
N PHE A 66 5.96 -7.08 -7.66
CA PHE A 66 6.09 -7.12 -9.13
C PHE A 66 7.54 -7.03 -9.58
N ARG A 67 8.34 -6.17 -8.95
CA ARG A 67 9.77 -6.10 -9.22
C ARG A 67 10.45 -7.45 -8.98
N ASN A 68 10.15 -8.11 -7.87
CA ASN A 68 10.74 -9.40 -7.54
C ASN A 68 10.31 -10.51 -8.51
N ILE A 69 9.09 -10.45 -9.03
CA ILE A 69 8.55 -11.45 -9.97
C ILE A 69 9.05 -11.20 -11.40
N LEU A 70 8.98 -9.96 -11.87
CA LEU A 70 9.22 -9.58 -13.27
C LEU A 70 10.65 -9.11 -13.56
N GLU A 71 11.35 -8.67 -12.53
CA GLU A 71 12.70 -8.14 -12.61
C GLU A 71 13.56 -8.71 -11.48
N ASN A 72 14.41 -7.90 -10.87
CA ASN A 72 15.18 -8.24 -9.68
C ASN A 72 15.34 -7.01 -8.77
N ASP A 73 15.89 -7.20 -7.58
CA ASP A 73 16.01 -6.16 -6.56
C ASP A 73 16.91 -4.97 -6.97
N PHE A 74 17.73 -5.15 -7.99
CA PHE A 74 18.65 -4.13 -8.47
C PHE A 74 18.15 -3.37 -9.71
N SER A 75 17.04 -3.80 -10.30
CA SER A 75 16.52 -3.24 -11.56
C SER A 75 16.13 -1.78 -11.43
N ARG A 76 15.51 -1.43 -10.30
CA ARG A 76 15.04 -0.07 -10.00
C ARG A 76 14.79 0.11 -8.52
N LYS A 77 14.81 1.36 -8.06
CA LYS A 77 14.37 1.70 -6.71
C LYS A 77 12.87 1.92 -6.71
N ILE A 78 12.25 1.61 -5.58
CA ILE A 78 10.85 1.93 -5.32
C ILE A 78 10.83 2.78 -4.05
N VAL A 79 10.39 4.02 -4.17
CA VAL A 79 10.47 5.04 -3.11
C VAL A 79 9.09 5.59 -2.83
N GLY A 80 8.71 5.55 -1.56
CA GLY A 80 7.44 6.11 -1.09
C GLY A 80 7.65 7.39 -0.29
N PHE A 81 6.83 8.39 -0.56
CA PHE A 81 6.75 9.63 0.19
C PHE A 81 5.39 9.78 0.85
N ASP A 82 5.37 9.98 2.16
CA ASP A 82 4.16 10.21 2.93
C ASP A 82 4.51 10.99 4.20
N ALA A 83 3.55 11.69 4.78
CA ALA A 83 3.69 12.31 6.09
C ALA A 83 3.81 11.26 7.20
N PHE A 84 3.31 10.06 6.95
CA PHE A 84 3.31 8.92 7.90
C PHE A 84 2.67 9.28 9.25
N GLY A 85 1.57 10.01 9.22
CA GLY A 85 0.85 10.45 10.40
C GLY A 85 -0.58 10.87 10.08
N LYS A 86 -1.16 11.63 10.99
CA LYS A 86 -2.49 12.19 10.79
C LYS A 86 -2.50 13.25 9.68
N PHE A 87 -3.67 13.45 9.08
CA PHE A 87 -3.86 14.55 8.16
C PHE A 87 -3.64 15.89 8.86
N PRO A 88 -2.94 16.85 8.23
CA PRO A 88 -2.80 18.19 8.77
C PRO A 88 -4.15 18.85 8.92
N GLN A 89 -4.44 19.37 10.12
CA GLN A 89 -5.75 19.97 10.43
C GLN A 89 -6.03 21.29 9.70
N ASN A 90 -5.01 21.89 9.11
CA ASN A 90 -5.11 23.19 8.43
C ASN A 90 -5.26 23.07 6.89
N LEU A 91 -5.39 21.87 6.35
CA LEU A 91 -5.50 21.67 4.89
C LEU A 91 -6.91 21.84 4.35
N SER A 92 -7.93 21.78 5.16
CA SER A 92 -9.31 21.75 4.71
C SER A 92 -10.14 22.86 5.37
N ASN A 93 -10.59 23.80 4.55
CA ASN A 93 -11.61 24.79 4.91
C ASN A 93 -13.01 24.35 4.46
N ILE A 94 -13.16 23.10 4.00
CA ILE A 94 -14.41 22.56 3.50
C ILE A 94 -14.90 21.48 4.47
N ASP A 95 -16.09 21.67 5.04
CA ASP A 95 -16.67 20.78 6.03
C ASP A 95 -16.77 19.31 5.57
N SER A 96 -17.01 19.09 4.27
CA SER A 96 -17.09 17.75 3.69
C SER A 96 -15.74 17.01 3.73
N ASP A 97 -14.65 17.73 3.48
CA ASP A 97 -13.30 17.14 3.53
C ASP A 97 -12.89 16.82 4.96
N PHE A 98 -13.26 17.70 5.89
CA PHE A 98 -12.99 17.48 7.31
C PHE A 98 -13.74 16.24 7.83
N GLY A 99 -15.00 16.06 7.44
CA GLY A 99 -15.78 14.87 7.78
C GLY A 99 -15.16 13.59 7.24
N PHE A 100 -14.73 13.60 5.97
CA PHE A 100 -14.04 12.49 5.35
C PHE A 100 -12.71 12.13 6.05
N ILE A 101 -11.90 13.14 6.38
CA ILE A 101 -10.63 12.94 7.07
C ILE A 101 -10.84 12.30 8.43
N THR A 102 -11.83 12.78 9.19
CA THR A 102 -12.16 12.24 10.52
C THR A 102 -12.60 10.79 10.41
N GLU A 103 -13.51 10.46 9.50
CA GLU A 103 -13.96 9.09 9.27
C GLU A 103 -12.82 8.17 8.85
N PHE A 104 -11.95 8.64 7.98
CA PHE A 104 -10.79 7.89 7.51
C PHE A 104 -9.80 7.61 8.64
N GLU A 105 -9.52 8.58 9.50
CA GLU A 105 -8.66 8.40 10.68
C GLU A 105 -9.26 7.42 11.67
N GLU A 106 -10.57 7.47 11.92
CA GLU A 106 -11.28 6.53 12.79
C GLU A 106 -11.21 5.09 12.27
N GLN A 107 -11.17 4.90 10.95
CA GLN A 107 -10.98 3.60 10.31
C GLN A 107 -9.52 3.12 10.31
N GLY A 108 -8.63 3.81 10.98
CA GLY A 108 -7.23 3.42 11.14
C GLY A 108 -6.29 4.01 10.09
N GLY A 109 -6.63 5.16 9.53
CA GLY A 109 -5.80 5.88 8.56
C GLY A 109 -4.44 6.35 9.08
N GLU A 110 -4.19 6.27 10.37
CA GLU A 110 -2.92 6.66 11.01
C GLU A 110 -1.80 5.60 10.87
N GLY A 111 -2.07 4.47 10.27
CA GLY A 111 -1.27 3.28 10.41
C GLY A 111 0.08 3.22 9.71
N CYS A 112 0.41 4.18 8.85
CA CYS A 112 1.61 4.09 8.02
C CYS A 112 2.93 4.20 8.77
N LEU A 113 2.98 4.93 9.88
CA LEU A 113 4.20 5.07 10.67
C LEU A 113 4.74 3.73 11.18
N TYR A 114 3.83 2.85 11.56
CA TYR A 114 4.19 1.56 12.08
C TYR A 114 4.78 0.64 11.00
N LEU A 115 4.20 0.66 9.81
CA LEU A 115 4.68 -0.15 8.69
C LEU A 115 6.08 0.26 8.23
N LYS A 116 6.42 1.54 8.33
CA LYS A 116 7.74 2.04 7.92
C LYS A 116 8.88 1.34 8.64
N SER A 117 8.75 1.08 9.93
CA SER A 117 9.78 0.43 10.73
C SER A 117 9.87 -1.08 10.49
N GLN A 118 8.84 -1.68 9.89
CA GLN A 118 8.75 -3.14 9.68
C GLN A 118 9.12 -3.58 8.26
N ILE A 119 8.96 -2.70 7.27
CA ILE A 119 9.08 -3.05 5.85
C ILE A 119 10.28 -2.38 5.18
N PHE A 120 10.64 -1.21 5.62
CA PHE A 120 11.70 -0.38 5.06
C PHE A 120 12.84 -0.16 6.06
#